data_8a7e72380b309524384b130576a797c6
#
_entry.id   8a7e72380b309524384b130576a797c6
#
_cell.length_a   1.000
_cell.length_b   1.000
_cell.length_c   1.000
_cell.angle_alpha   90.00
_cell.angle_beta   90.00
_cell.angle_gamma   90.00
#
_symmetry.space_group_name_H-M   'P 1'
#
loop_
_entity.id
_entity.type
_entity.pdbx_description
1 polymer ?
#
loop_
_entity_poly.entity_id
_entity_poly.type
_entity_poly.pdbx_seq_one_letter_code
_entity_poly.pdbx_strand_id
1 'polypeptide(L)'
;IVSRHLRQEPVPFIYEKLGERYKHYFIDEFQDTSTLQWDNIRALVYNQLAQDGSGLVVGDAKQAIYRWRGGDTRQFIDLYQRGGGLPAEQYRVENLTTNYRSGGVIVDFTNEFFTLIAPVTLDETFRRVYEEGNHQASKAPGEGFVSIRTLEGRTVEDRREPTLLAILEEIDRVTRLDGYSYRDIAVIYRSNRDGSQIAEYLSAHGIPVQSSESLLIDSSRAVRVLVAALRTLAFPDDLQARATLADYLEEKGAFSAQDPYAEKSRIITSPAAAFFEALEKFSAGKFLHREAQQLPLYECVEYLASGLSLWGQGQDAYLTAFLDLAGQFV
;
A
#
# COMPACT_ATOMS: atom_id res chain seq x y z
N ILE A 1 -10.26 -10.77 -22.44
CA ILE A 1 -10.13 -11.66 -23.61
C ILE A 1 -10.82 -13.00 -23.30
N VAL A 2 -10.48 -13.69 -22.19
CA VAL A 2 -11.07 -14.98 -21.80
C VAL A 2 -12.59 -14.91 -21.68
N SER A 3 -13.14 -13.94 -20.91
CA SER A 3 -14.57 -13.76 -20.72
C SER A 3 -15.35 -13.49 -22.03
N ARG A 4 -14.74 -12.90 -23.04
CA ARG A 4 -15.36 -12.65 -24.35
C ARG A 4 -15.48 -13.90 -25.18
N HIS A 5 -14.48 -14.79 -25.13
CA HIS A 5 -14.51 -16.10 -25.78
C HIS A 5 -15.51 -17.06 -25.11
N LEU A 6 -15.60 -17.03 -23.76
CA LEU A 6 -16.52 -17.86 -22.98
C LEU A 6 -18.00 -17.56 -23.23
N ARG A 7 -18.34 -16.35 -23.72
CA ARG A 7 -19.71 -15.96 -24.03
C ARG A 7 -20.15 -16.32 -25.47
N GLN A 8 -19.21 -16.67 -26.33
CA GLN A 8 -19.47 -16.89 -27.76
C GLN A 8 -19.54 -18.37 -28.16
N GLU A 9 -19.07 -19.28 -27.32
CA GLU A 9 -19.13 -20.73 -27.56
C GLU A 9 -19.86 -21.44 -26.41
N PRO A 10 -20.72 -22.43 -26.70
CA PRO A 10 -21.56 -23.10 -25.68
C PRO A 10 -20.72 -23.87 -24.62
N VAL A 11 -19.56 -24.40 -24.98
CA VAL A 11 -18.58 -25.00 -24.07
C VAL A 11 -17.18 -24.75 -24.64
N PRO A 12 -16.44 -23.76 -24.14
CA PRO A 12 -15.08 -23.55 -24.61
C PRO A 12 -14.21 -24.78 -24.33
N PHE A 13 -13.45 -25.22 -25.32
CA PHE A 13 -12.51 -26.35 -25.25
C PHE A 13 -11.59 -26.33 -24.02
N ILE A 14 -11.28 -25.14 -23.52
CA ILE A 14 -10.49 -24.97 -22.31
C ILE A 14 -11.21 -25.50 -21.06
N TYR A 15 -12.52 -25.39 -20.97
CA TYR A 15 -13.31 -25.93 -19.85
C TYR A 15 -13.38 -27.44 -19.88
N GLU A 16 -13.51 -28.02 -21.07
CA GLU A 16 -13.48 -29.48 -21.24
C GLU A 16 -12.13 -30.04 -20.78
N LYS A 17 -11.02 -29.50 -21.30
CA LYS A 17 -9.67 -29.91 -20.86
C LYS A 17 -9.38 -29.69 -19.37
N LEU A 18 -9.80 -28.58 -18.80
CA LEU A 18 -9.61 -28.32 -17.38
C LEU A 18 -10.51 -29.21 -16.52
N GLY A 19 -11.75 -29.45 -16.95
CA GLY A 19 -12.68 -30.33 -16.27
C GLY A 19 -12.25 -31.81 -16.27
N GLU A 20 -11.60 -32.29 -17.34
CA GLU A 20 -11.02 -33.63 -17.37
C GLU A 20 -9.81 -33.77 -16.43
N ARG A 21 -9.06 -32.72 -16.22
CA ARG A 21 -7.81 -32.71 -15.46
C ARG A 21 -7.99 -32.51 -13.96
N TYR A 22 -8.91 -31.64 -13.56
CA TYR A 22 -9.08 -31.24 -12.16
C TYR A 22 -10.46 -31.66 -11.65
N LYS A 23 -10.48 -32.50 -10.61
CA LYS A 23 -11.70 -33.02 -9.97
C LYS A 23 -12.02 -32.31 -8.67
N HIS A 24 -11.04 -31.69 -8.03
CA HIS A 24 -11.17 -31.07 -6.72
C HIS A 24 -10.74 -29.60 -6.82
N TYR A 25 -11.60 -28.71 -6.36
CA TYR A 25 -11.37 -27.27 -6.39
C TYR A 25 -11.30 -26.73 -4.96
N PHE A 26 -10.19 -26.08 -4.63
CA PHE A 26 -9.97 -25.39 -3.36
C PHE A 26 -9.79 -23.91 -3.65
N ILE A 27 -10.70 -23.08 -3.11
CA ILE A 27 -10.70 -21.64 -3.32
C ILE A 27 -10.61 -20.98 -1.97
N ASP A 28 -9.50 -20.29 -1.74
CA ASP A 28 -9.24 -19.54 -0.52
C ASP A 28 -9.48 -18.03 -0.74
N GLU A 29 -9.67 -17.28 0.36
CA GLU A 29 -9.93 -15.84 0.35
C GLU A 29 -11.06 -15.42 -0.60
N PHE A 30 -12.13 -16.23 -0.62
CA PHE A 30 -13.20 -16.08 -1.62
C PHE A 30 -13.92 -14.74 -1.54
N GLN A 31 -13.97 -14.08 -0.38
CA GLN A 31 -14.58 -12.76 -0.20
C GLN A 31 -13.97 -11.66 -1.09
N ASP A 32 -12.74 -11.88 -1.56
CA ASP A 32 -12.02 -10.94 -2.43
C ASP A 32 -12.13 -11.31 -3.92
N THR A 33 -12.84 -12.41 -4.24
CA THR A 33 -13.06 -12.87 -5.61
C THR A 33 -14.05 -11.95 -6.32
N SER A 34 -13.70 -11.48 -7.52
CA SER A 34 -14.62 -10.70 -8.34
C SER A 34 -15.69 -11.58 -8.99
N THR A 35 -16.83 -11.01 -9.33
CA THR A 35 -17.92 -11.70 -10.06
C THR A 35 -17.40 -12.35 -11.34
N LEU A 36 -16.54 -11.64 -12.07
CA LEU A 36 -15.95 -12.17 -13.30
C LEU A 36 -15.05 -13.39 -13.05
N GLN A 37 -14.26 -13.38 -11.97
CA GLN A 37 -13.41 -14.53 -11.62
C GLN A 37 -14.26 -15.73 -11.23
N TRP A 38 -15.27 -15.53 -10.38
CA TRP A 38 -16.16 -16.60 -9.97
C TRP A 38 -16.96 -17.17 -11.16
N ASP A 39 -17.55 -16.34 -11.99
CA ASP A 39 -18.28 -16.79 -13.18
C ASP A 39 -17.41 -17.64 -14.12
N ASN A 40 -16.12 -17.34 -14.22
CA ASN A 40 -15.21 -18.13 -15.04
C ASN A 40 -14.90 -19.52 -14.48
N ILE A 41 -14.92 -19.73 -13.17
CA ILE A 41 -14.59 -21.01 -12.56
C ILE A 41 -15.79 -21.78 -12.03
N ARG A 42 -16.91 -21.10 -11.76
CA ARG A 42 -18.12 -21.71 -11.21
C ARG A 42 -18.64 -22.87 -12.03
N ALA A 43 -18.66 -22.74 -13.37
CA ALA A 43 -19.08 -23.80 -14.26
C ALA A 43 -18.22 -25.06 -14.13
N LEU A 44 -16.91 -24.91 -13.96
CA LEU A 44 -15.98 -26.03 -13.73
C LEU A 44 -16.26 -26.72 -12.39
N VAL A 45 -16.41 -25.93 -11.32
CA VAL A 45 -16.72 -26.45 -9.99
C VAL A 45 -18.02 -27.26 -10.00
N TYR A 46 -19.09 -26.67 -10.53
CA TYR A 46 -20.41 -27.31 -10.52
C TYR A 46 -20.48 -28.56 -11.43
N ASN A 47 -19.78 -28.54 -12.56
CA ASN A 47 -19.66 -29.72 -13.40
C ASN A 47 -18.93 -30.87 -12.68
N GLN A 48 -17.91 -30.57 -11.90
CA GLN A 48 -17.21 -31.60 -11.15
C GLN A 48 -18.02 -32.12 -9.95
N LEU A 49 -18.77 -31.25 -9.26
CA LEU A 49 -19.71 -31.69 -8.22
C LEU A 49 -20.76 -32.66 -8.73
N ALA A 50 -21.13 -32.56 -10.02
CA ALA A 50 -22.04 -33.49 -10.68
C ALA A 50 -21.37 -34.80 -11.12
N GLN A 51 -20.02 -34.92 -11.07
CA GLN A 51 -19.21 -36.04 -11.55
C GLN A 51 -18.30 -36.65 -10.45
N ASP A 52 -18.78 -36.71 -9.21
CA ASP A 52 -18.01 -37.22 -8.06
C ASP A 52 -16.76 -36.40 -7.69
N GLY A 53 -16.65 -35.17 -8.17
CA GLY A 53 -15.62 -34.23 -7.73
C GLY A 53 -16.00 -33.53 -6.42
N SER A 54 -15.14 -32.62 -5.96
CA SER A 54 -15.43 -31.83 -4.76
C SER A 54 -15.00 -30.37 -4.90
N GLY A 55 -15.64 -29.49 -4.12
CA GLY A 55 -15.26 -28.09 -3.98
C GLY A 55 -15.16 -27.70 -2.51
N LEU A 56 -14.13 -26.94 -2.16
CA LEU A 56 -13.99 -26.28 -0.88
C LEU A 56 -13.80 -24.77 -1.12
N VAL A 57 -14.67 -23.97 -0.54
CA VAL A 57 -14.58 -22.51 -0.58
C VAL A 57 -14.32 -22.03 0.84
N VAL A 58 -13.25 -21.31 1.04
CA VAL A 58 -12.84 -20.75 2.34
C VAL A 58 -12.79 -19.23 2.22
N GLY A 59 -13.24 -18.53 3.25
CA GLY A 59 -13.21 -17.08 3.28
C GLY A 59 -13.80 -16.52 4.58
N ASP A 60 -13.69 -15.22 4.71
CA ASP A 60 -14.31 -14.45 5.78
C ASP A 60 -14.85 -13.12 5.21
N ALA A 61 -16.16 -12.98 5.14
CA ALA A 61 -16.81 -11.79 4.60
C ALA A 61 -16.38 -10.49 5.33
N LYS A 62 -15.95 -10.60 6.61
CA LYS A 62 -15.48 -9.47 7.42
C LYS A 62 -14.09 -8.96 6.98
N GLN A 63 -13.31 -9.79 6.28
CA GLN A 63 -11.96 -9.47 5.82
C GLN A 63 -11.91 -8.93 4.38
N ALA A 64 -13.05 -8.70 3.74
CA ALA A 64 -13.11 -8.20 2.37
C ALA A 64 -12.55 -6.77 2.24
N ILE A 65 -11.44 -6.62 1.51
CA ILE A 65 -10.75 -5.34 1.30
C ILE A 65 -10.53 -4.99 -0.18
N TYR A 66 -10.90 -5.87 -1.12
CA TYR A 66 -10.65 -5.69 -2.56
C TYR A 66 -11.90 -5.30 -3.38
N ARG A 67 -12.89 -4.65 -2.76
CA ARG A 67 -14.08 -4.15 -3.48
C ARG A 67 -13.72 -3.22 -4.63
N TRP A 68 -12.70 -2.40 -4.47
CA TRP A 68 -12.19 -1.49 -5.50
C TRP A 68 -11.55 -2.20 -6.70
N ARG A 69 -11.15 -3.47 -6.55
CA ARG A 69 -10.70 -4.38 -7.63
C ARG A 69 -11.81 -5.25 -8.20
N GLY A 70 -13.07 -5.01 -7.82
CA GLY A 70 -14.22 -5.79 -8.25
C GLY A 70 -14.54 -7.02 -7.41
N GLY A 71 -13.89 -7.19 -6.25
CA GLY A 71 -14.28 -8.18 -5.25
C GLY A 71 -15.74 -7.95 -4.81
N ASP A 72 -16.54 -9.00 -4.75
CA ASP A 72 -17.93 -8.93 -4.33
C ASP A 72 -18.21 -9.94 -3.22
N THR A 73 -18.19 -9.45 -2.00
CA THR A 73 -18.44 -10.23 -0.78
C THR A 73 -19.84 -10.85 -0.76
N ARG A 74 -20.81 -10.28 -1.48
CA ARG A 74 -22.17 -10.83 -1.55
C ARG A 74 -22.19 -12.23 -2.14
N GLN A 75 -21.29 -12.55 -3.06
CA GLN A 75 -21.15 -13.89 -3.62
C GLN A 75 -20.77 -14.92 -2.52
N PHE A 76 -19.88 -14.53 -1.61
CA PHE A 76 -19.51 -15.39 -0.49
C PHE A 76 -20.66 -15.56 0.49
N ILE A 77 -21.36 -14.48 0.81
CA ILE A 77 -22.55 -14.54 1.68
C ILE A 77 -23.64 -15.42 1.07
N ASP A 78 -23.87 -15.34 -0.25
CA ASP A 78 -24.85 -16.19 -0.94
C ASP A 78 -24.46 -17.67 -0.91
N LEU A 79 -23.17 -17.98 -1.13
CA LEU A 79 -22.67 -19.34 -0.96
C LEU A 79 -22.86 -19.86 0.47
N TYR A 80 -22.54 -19.04 1.48
CA TYR A 80 -22.70 -19.37 2.87
C TYR A 80 -24.15 -19.61 3.28
N GLN A 81 -25.08 -18.73 2.85
CA GLN A 81 -26.47 -18.77 3.27
C GLN A 81 -27.34 -19.69 2.41
N ARG A 82 -27.04 -19.87 1.13
CA ARG A 82 -27.89 -20.52 0.14
C ARG A 82 -27.19 -21.59 -0.69
N GLY A 83 -25.92 -21.92 -0.37
CA GLY A 83 -25.14 -22.88 -1.11
C GLY A 83 -24.90 -22.52 -2.58
N GLY A 84 -25.06 -21.23 -2.97
CA GLY A 84 -24.89 -20.78 -4.35
C GLY A 84 -25.91 -21.40 -5.34
N GLY A 85 -27.07 -21.86 -4.84
CA GLY A 85 -28.10 -22.53 -5.64
C GLY A 85 -27.96 -24.04 -5.74
N LEU A 86 -27.04 -24.66 -5.01
CA LEU A 86 -26.94 -26.10 -4.87
C LEU A 86 -28.03 -26.65 -3.94
N PRO A 87 -28.52 -27.88 -4.18
CA PRO A 87 -29.38 -28.58 -3.23
C PRO A 87 -28.70 -28.73 -1.86
N ALA A 88 -29.47 -28.65 -0.76
CA ALA A 88 -28.94 -28.68 0.60
C ALA A 88 -28.10 -29.92 0.93
N GLU A 89 -28.36 -31.02 0.24
CA GLU A 89 -27.66 -32.29 0.42
C GLU A 89 -26.27 -32.30 -0.27
N GLN A 90 -26.01 -31.32 -1.15
CA GLN A 90 -24.76 -31.22 -1.93
C GLN A 90 -23.75 -30.25 -1.36
N TYR A 91 -24.08 -29.53 -0.29
CA TYR A 91 -23.12 -28.62 0.35
C TYR A 91 -23.23 -28.66 1.87
N ARG A 92 -22.15 -28.34 2.53
CA ARG A 92 -22.05 -28.22 3.98
C ARG A 92 -21.35 -26.91 4.31
N VAL A 93 -21.90 -26.19 5.28
CA VAL A 93 -21.29 -24.96 5.81
C VAL A 93 -20.69 -25.28 7.17
N GLU A 94 -19.44 -24.88 7.37
CA GLU A 94 -18.74 -24.98 8.65
C GLU A 94 -18.15 -23.63 9.03
N ASN A 95 -18.33 -23.24 10.29
CA ASN A 95 -17.72 -22.06 10.88
C ASN A 95 -16.48 -22.43 11.68
N LEU A 96 -15.38 -21.72 11.45
CA LEU A 96 -14.16 -21.87 12.24
C LEU A 96 -14.29 -21.04 13.52
N THR A 97 -14.61 -21.72 14.62
CA THR A 97 -14.91 -21.09 15.92
C THR A 97 -13.68 -20.87 16.80
N THR A 98 -12.51 -21.38 16.40
CA THR A 98 -11.28 -21.26 17.18
C THR A 98 -10.24 -20.43 16.47
N ASN A 99 -9.75 -19.39 17.13
CA ASN A 99 -8.63 -18.57 16.68
C ASN A 99 -7.32 -19.13 17.26
N TYR A 100 -6.43 -19.55 16.35
CA TYR A 100 -5.11 -20.10 16.70
C TYR A 100 -3.99 -19.07 16.59
N ARG A 101 -4.29 -17.88 16.05
CA ARG A 101 -3.30 -16.84 15.77
C ARG A 101 -3.15 -15.85 16.92
N SER A 102 -4.26 -15.41 17.48
CA SER A 102 -4.29 -14.26 18.39
C SER A 102 -4.53 -14.68 19.84
N GLY A 103 -3.92 -13.95 20.77
CA GLY A 103 -4.17 -14.11 22.19
C GLY A 103 -5.62 -13.78 22.59
N GLY A 104 -6.09 -14.33 23.69
CA GLY A 104 -7.48 -14.26 24.12
C GLY A 104 -8.00 -12.84 24.29
N VAL A 105 -7.20 -11.96 24.89
CA VAL A 105 -7.58 -10.55 25.09
C VAL A 105 -7.89 -9.83 23.78
N ILE A 106 -7.14 -10.15 22.71
CA ILE A 106 -7.37 -9.57 21.38
C ILE A 106 -8.64 -10.14 20.74
N VAL A 107 -8.85 -11.46 20.88
CA VAL A 107 -10.03 -12.13 20.33
C VAL A 107 -11.31 -11.64 21.03
N ASP A 108 -11.29 -11.54 22.34
CA ASP A 108 -12.42 -11.06 23.15
C ASP A 108 -12.75 -9.60 22.81
N PHE A 109 -11.73 -8.73 22.73
CA PHE A 109 -11.91 -7.35 22.29
C PHE A 109 -12.53 -7.27 20.89
N THR A 110 -12.05 -8.08 19.95
CA THR A 110 -12.56 -8.09 18.58
C THR A 110 -14.01 -8.56 18.54
N ASN A 111 -14.35 -9.62 19.25
CA ASN A 111 -15.72 -10.12 19.37
C ASN A 111 -16.66 -9.04 19.92
N GLU A 112 -16.30 -8.40 21.03
CA GLU A 112 -17.11 -7.36 21.67
C GLU A 112 -17.24 -6.10 20.78
N PHE A 113 -16.13 -5.63 20.22
CA PHE A 113 -16.09 -4.45 19.38
C PHE A 113 -17.01 -4.59 18.15
N PHE A 114 -16.91 -5.70 17.43
CA PHE A 114 -17.74 -5.89 16.25
C PHE A 114 -19.20 -6.18 16.59
N THR A 115 -19.48 -6.82 17.72
CA THR A 115 -20.86 -6.98 18.21
C THR A 115 -21.51 -5.63 18.52
N LEU A 116 -20.75 -4.69 19.07
CA LEU A 116 -21.24 -3.34 19.37
C LEU A 116 -21.43 -2.48 18.13
N ILE A 117 -20.48 -2.54 17.17
CA ILE A 117 -20.44 -1.59 16.06
C ILE A 117 -21.27 -2.03 14.85
N ALA A 118 -21.41 -3.33 14.61
CA ALA A 118 -22.12 -3.87 13.45
C ALA A 118 -23.58 -3.39 13.34
N PRO A 119 -24.40 -3.37 14.41
CA PRO A 119 -25.78 -2.89 14.37
C PRO A 119 -25.93 -1.42 13.97
N VAL A 120 -24.89 -0.62 14.21
CA VAL A 120 -24.90 0.83 13.98
C VAL A 120 -24.34 1.21 12.58
N THR A 121 -23.42 0.39 12.07
CA THR A 121 -22.66 0.76 10.86
C THR A 121 -23.00 -0.05 9.61
N LEU A 122 -23.61 -1.24 9.77
CA LEU A 122 -23.82 -2.19 8.68
C LEU A 122 -25.31 -2.34 8.33
N ASP A 123 -25.57 -2.62 7.05
CA ASP A 123 -26.89 -3.06 6.62
C ASP A 123 -27.22 -4.48 7.15
N GLU A 124 -28.47 -4.89 7.04
CA GLU A 124 -28.96 -6.14 7.63
C GLU A 124 -28.22 -7.38 7.09
N THR A 125 -27.84 -7.37 5.80
CA THR A 125 -27.15 -8.50 5.17
C THR A 125 -25.77 -8.72 5.76
N PHE A 126 -25.00 -7.63 5.89
CA PHE A 126 -23.67 -7.68 6.47
C PHE A 126 -23.70 -7.83 8.00
N ARG A 127 -24.69 -7.25 8.67
CA ARG A 127 -24.86 -7.39 10.12
C ARG A 127 -25.02 -8.84 10.53
N ARG A 128 -25.80 -9.65 9.83
CA ARG A 128 -25.97 -11.09 10.09
C ARG A 128 -24.65 -11.87 10.08
N VAL A 129 -23.72 -11.50 9.20
CA VAL A 129 -22.40 -12.12 9.13
C VAL A 129 -21.63 -11.93 10.45
N TYR A 130 -21.86 -10.82 11.15
CA TYR A 130 -21.23 -10.56 12.45
C TYR A 130 -22.00 -11.17 13.63
N GLU A 131 -23.32 -11.34 13.50
CA GLU A 131 -24.17 -11.94 14.53
C GLU A 131 -24.10 -13.47 14.51
N GLU A 132 -24.11 -14.08 13.32
CA GLU A 132 -24.20 -15.51 13.09
C GLU A 132 -22.80 -16.16 12.91
N GLY A 133 -22.10 -16.48 13.99
CA GLY A 133 -20.83 -17.22 13.93
C GLY A 133 -19.57 -16.38 13.99
N ASN A 134 -19.68 -15.14 14.44
CA ASN A 134 -18.53 -14.24 14.59
C ASN A 134 -17.70 -14.52 15.84
N HIS A 135 -18.31 -15.07 16.89
CA HIS A 135 -17.60 -15.32 18.13
C HIS A 135 -16.58 -16.45 17.97
N GLN A 136 -15.31 -16.10 18.13
CA GLN A 136 -14.20 -17.03 18.14
C GLN A 136 -13.69 -17.21 19.57
N ALA A 137 -13.31 -18.42 19.92
CA ALA A 137 -12.54 -18.71 21.12
C ALA A 137 -11.05 -18.71 20.79
N SER A 138 -10.22 -18.11 21.64
CA SER A 138 -8.78 -18.17 21.46
C SER A 138 -8.21 -19.50 21.95
N LYS A 139 -7.19 -20.02 21.26
CA LYS A 139 -6.38 -21.14 21.74
C LYS A 139 -5.45 -20.75 22.89
N ALA A 140 -5.14 -19.46 23.04
CA ALA A 140 -4.31 -18.89 24.10
C ALA A 140 -5.12 -17.87 24.94
N PRO A 141 -6.04 -18.34 25.79
CA PRO A 141 -6.85 -17.47 26.65
C PRO A 141 -5.97 -16.70 27.64
N GLY A 142 -6.31 -15.42 27.87
CA GLY A 142 -5.60 -14.54 28.81
C GLY A 142 -4.34 -13.88 28.24
N GLU A 143 -3.85 -14.27 27.08
CA GLU A 143 -2.74 -13.61 26.41
C GLU A 143 -3.21 -12.45 25.54
N GLY A 144 -2.33 -11.45 25.34
CA GLY A 144 -2.55 -10.31 24.49
C GLY A 144 -2.82 -9.02 25.26
N PHE A 145 -2.78 -7.92 24.51
CA PHE A 145 -3.01 -6.57 25.05
C PHE A 145 -3.68 -5.70 23.98
N VAL A 146 -4.65 -4.90 24.38
CA VAL A 146 -5.32 -3.91 23.53
C VAL A 146 -5.28 -2.56 24.21
N SER A 147 -4.85 -1.53 23.51
CA SER A 147 -4.85 -0.15 23.97
C SER A 147 -5.48 0.77 22.94
N ILE A 148 -6.31 1.69 23.38
CA ILE A 148 -6.91 2.74 22.55
C ILE A 148 -6.47 4.08 23.12
N ARG A 149 -5.80 4.89 22.28
CA ARG A 149 -5.39 6.24 22.64
C ARG A 149 -6.14 7.25 21.79
N THR A 150 -6.79 8.20 22.43
CA THR A 150 -7.38 9.37 21.76
C THR A 150 -6.39 10.53 21.79
N LEU A 151 -6.26 11.21 20.66
CA LEU A 151 -5.36 12.36 20.53
C LEU A 151 -6.18 13.63 20.35
N GLU A 152 -5.79 14.69 21.05
CA GLU A 152 -6.42 15.99 20.94
C GLU A 152 -5.99 16.72 19.66
N GLY A 153 -6.88 17.54 19.10
CA GLY A 153 -6.64 18.35 17.91
C GLY A 153 -7.92 18.59 17.13
N ARG A 154 -8.08 19.80 16.62
CA ARG A 154 -9.29 20.21 15.86
C ARG A 154 -9.21 19.80 14.40
N THR A 155 -8.01 19.82 13.82
CA THR A 155 -7.76 19.47 12.43
C THR A 155 -6.93 18.20 12.33
N VAL A 156 -6.80 17.65 11.11
CA VAL A 156 -5.91 16.52 10.82
C VAL A 156 -4.45 16.94 11.01
N GLU A 157 -4.12 18.17 10.63
CA GLU A 157 -2.78 18.74 10.81
C GLU A 157 -2.39 18.83 12.28
N ASP A 158 -3.28 19.29 13.15
CA ASP A 158 -3.02 19.39 14.60
C ASP A 158 -2.71 18.03 15.24
N ARG A 159 -3.31 16.96 14.71
CA ARG A 159 -3.14 15.59 15.23
C ARG A 159 -1.98 14.84 14.63
N ARG A 160 -1.39 15.35 13.54
CA ARG A 160 -0.35 14.63 12.78
C ARG A 160 0.88 14.32 13.66
N GLU A 161 1.50 15.34 14.18
CA GLU A 161 2.70 15.19 15.02
C GLU A 161 2.45 14.37 16.28
N PRO A 162 1.37 14.62 17.05
CA PRO A 162 1.00 13.74 18.17
C PRO A 162 0.77 12.27 17.77
N THR A 163 0.23 12.00 16.58
CA THR A 163 0.04 10.62 16.09
C THR A 163 1.39 9.96 15.81
N LEU A 164 2.28 10.64 15.10
CA LEU A 164 3.61 10.12 14.79
C LEU A 164 4.43 9.84 16.05
N LEU A 165 4.36 10.76 17.02
CA LEU A 165 5.01 10.58 18.33
C LEU A 165 4.42 9.39 19.09
N ALA A 166 3.09 9.25 19.13
CA ALA A 166 2.43 8.14 19.81
C ALA A 166 2.80 6.77 19.19
N ILE A 167 2.96 6.70 17.85
CA ILE A 167 3.42 5.49 17.17
C ILE A 167 4.86 5.18 17.58
N LEU A 168 5.75 6.19 17.58
CA LEU A 168 7.14 6.02 17.97
C LEU A 168 7.28 5.54 19.41
N GLU A 169 6.55 6.17 20.35
CA GLU A 169 6.51 5.78 21.76
C GLU A 169 6.06 4.34 21.95
N GLU A 170 5.03 3.92 21.21
CA GLU A 170 4.52 2.55 21.32
C GLU A 170 5.48 1.52 20.75
N ILE A 171 6.14 1.82 19.62
CA ILE A 171 7.20 0.97 19.07
C ILE A 171 8.36 0.83 20.08
N ASP A 172 8.78 1.93 20.67
CA ASP A 172 9.83 1.94 21.68
C ASP A 172 9.41 1.12 22.93
N ARG A 173 8.18 1.29 23.37
CA ARG A 173 7.62 0.53 24.50
C ARG A 173 7.65 -0.98 24.26
N VAL A 174 7.07 -1.44 23.13
CA VAL A 174 6.98 -2.89 22.86
C VAL A 174 8.34 -3.52 22.59
N THR A 175 9.28 -2.80 22.00
CA THR A 175 10.62 -3.31 21.76
C THR A 175 11.47 -3.39 23.03
N ARG A 176 11.39 -2.38 23.91
CA ARG A 176 12.21 -2.33 25.14
C ARG A 176 11.60 -3.11 26.29
N LEU A 177 10.29 -3.05 26.48
CA LEU A 177 9.62 -3.64 27.65
C LEU A 177 9.14 -5.06 27.37
N ASP A 178 8.58 -5.31 26.19
CA ASP A 178 7.95 -6.57 25.83
C ASP A 178 8.86 -7.49 25.02
N GLY A 179 10.04 -6.98 24.58
CA GLY A 179 11.08 -7.76 23.91
C GLY A 179 10.78 -8.11 22.45
N TYR A 180 9.83 -7.43 21.81
CA TYR A 180 9.56 -7.59 20.38
C TYR A 180 10.67 -6.96 19.53
N SER A 181 10.91 -7.52 18.37
CA SER A 181 11.78 -6.91 17.35
C SER A 181 10.95 -6.13 16.32
N TYR A 182 11.57 -5.20 15.61
CA TYR A 182 10.85 -4.38 14.60
C TYR A 182 10.10 -5.21 13.56
N ARG A 183 10.62 -6.39 13.18
CA ARG A 183 9.96 -7.32 12.24
C ARG A 183 8.63 -7.88 12.76
N ASP A 184 8.38 -7.81 14.07
CA ASP A 184 7.18 -8.33 14.70
C ASP A 184 6.09 -7.25 14.81
N ILE A 185 6.38 -6.01 14.38
CA ILE A 185 5.51 -4.85 14.50
C ILE A 185 4.96 -4.46 13.12
N ALA A 186 3.65 -4.31 13.03
CA ALA A 186 2.98 -3.78 11.85
C ALA A 186 2.20 -2.50 12.20
N VAL A 187 2.37 -1.46 11.39
CA VAL A 187 1.60 -0.20 11.47
C VAL A 187 0.61 -0.16 10.31
N ILE A 188 -0.69 -0.14 10.62
CA ILE A 188 -1.75 -0.10 9.62
C ILE A 188 -2.30 1.32 9.54
N TYR A 189 -2.47 1.84 8.33
CA TYR A 189 -2.91 3.20 8.06
C TYR A 189 -4.01 3.26 6.99
N ARG A 190 -4.72 4.38 6.93
CA ARG A 190 -5.87 4.54 6.03
C ARG A 190 -5.49 4.96 4.62
N SER A 191 -4.50 5.82 4.45
CA SER A 191 -4.09 6.35 3.16
C SER A 191 -2.59 6.23 2.94
N ASN A 192 -2.17 6.11 1.67
CA ASN A 192 -0.75 6.03 1.29
C ASN A 192 0.03 7.25 1.78
N ARG A 193 -0.60 8.42 1.79
CA ARG A 193 -0.01 9.65 2.32
C ARG A 193 0.38 9.50 3.79
N ASP A 194 -0.52 8.94 4.61
CA ASP A 194 -0.25 8.71 6.03
C ASP A 194 0.88 7.68 6.18
N GLY A 195 0.85 6.60 5.38
CA GLY A 195 1.90 5.58 5.37
C GLY A 195 3.27 6.14 5.04
N SER A 196 3.37 7.00 4.01
CA SER A 196 4.64 7.65 3.65
C SER A 196 5.16 8.57 4.77
N GLN A 197 4.29 9.34 5.40
CA GLN A 197 4.67 10.22 6.52
C GLN A 197 5.14 9.44 7.75
N ILE A 198 4.46 8.34 8.08
CA ILE A 198 4.87 7.45 9.17
C ILE A 198 6.24 6.82 8.86
N ALA A 199 6.42 6.32 7.64
CA ALA A 199 7.68 5.71 7.22
C ALA A 199 8.86 6.69 7.26
N GLU A 200 8.65 7.92 6.76
CA GLU A 200 9.65 9.00 6.80
C GLU A 200 10.02 9.37 8.24
N TYR A 201 9.00 9.56 9.10
CA TYR A 201 9.21 9.91 10.50
C TYR A 201 9.97 8.84 11.28
N LEU A 202 9.57 7.57 11.14
CA LEU A 202 10.22 6.45 11.82
C LEU A 202 11.67 6.26 11.32
N SER A 203 11.89 6.37 10.00
CA SER A 203 13.24 6.30 9.42
C SER A 203 14.16 7.42 9.92
N ALA A 204 13.63 8.64 10.06
CA ALA A 204 14.38 9.77 10.63
C ALA A 204 14.78 9.54 12.10
N HIS A 205 14.05 8.67 12.82
CA HIS A 205 14.36 8.26 14.19
C HIS A 205 15.15 6.94 14.28
N GLY A 206 15.71 6.47 13.14
CA GLY A 206 16.57 5.28 13.11
C GLY A 206 15.82 3.95 13.19
N ILE A 207 14.50 3.94 13.01
CA ILE A 207 13.71 2.71 12.98
C ILE A 207 13.64 2.20 11.53
N PRO A 208 14.08 0.97 11.24
CA PRO A 208 13.98 0.39 9.91
C PRO A 208 12.52 0.12 9.56
N VAL A 209 12.07 0.65 8.43
CA VAL A 209 10.69 0.52 7.94
C VAL A 209 10.67 -0.23 6.62
N GLN A 210 9.75 -1.19 6.49
CA GLN A 210 9.43 -1.84 5.22
C GLN A 210 7.97 -1.57 4.89
N SER A 211 7.69 -0.90 3.77
CA SER A 211 6.33 -0.69 3.28
C SER A 211 6.28 -0.83 1.77
N SER A 212 5.10 -1.17 1.22
CA SER A 212 4.87 -1.18 -0.23
C SER A 212 5.07 0.19 -0.87
N GLU A 213 4.79 1.26 -0.14
CA GLU A 213 4.97 2.65 -0.58
C GLU A 213 6.44 3.10 -0.46
N SER A 214 7.16 2.64 0.56
CA SER A 214 8.59 2.89 0.69
C SER A 214 9.43 2.17 -0.36
N LEU A 215 8.85 1.20 -1.08
CA LEU A 215 9.47 0.54 -2.23
C LEU A 215 9.26 1.31 -3.54
N LEU A 216 8.40 2.32 -3.57
CA LEU A 216 8.25 3.20 -4.72
C LEU A 216 9.39 4.21 -4.72
N ILE A 217 10.24 4.12 -5.72
CA ILE A 217 11.40 5.00 -5.89
C ILE A 217 10.99 6.48 -5.90
N ASP A 218 9.82 6.79 -6.41
CA ASP A 218 9.25 8.15 -6.49
C ASP A 218 8.74 8.70 -5.15
N SER A 219 8.62 7.85 -4.11
CA SER A 219 8.28 8.31 -2.76
C SER A 219 9.43 9.10 -2.13
N SER A 220 10.67 8.80 -2.51
CA SER A 220 11.86 9.52 -2.04
C SER A 220 11.88 10.96 -2.53
N ARG A 221 12.09 11.90 -1.59
CA ARG A 221 12.28 13.30 -1.93
C ARG A 221 13.51 13.51 -2.80
N ALA A 222 14.61 12.84 -2.48
CA ALA A 222 15.85 12.93 -3.25
C ALA A 222 15.63 12.48 -4.71
N VAL A 223 14.90 11.39 -4.92
CA VAL A 223 14.53 10.91 -6.26
C VAL A 223 13.62 11.90 -6.99
N ARG A 224 12.62 12.48 -6.32
CA ARG A 224 11.76 13.51 -6.94
C ARG A 224 12.55 14.74 -7.39
N VAL A 225 13.50 15.21 -6.58
CA VAL A 225 14.40 16.31 -6.94
C VAL A 225 15.28 15.92 -8.14
N LEU A 226 15.81 14.70 -8.14
CA LEU A 226 16.63 14.17 -9.22
C LEU A 226 15.85 14.06 -10.54
N VAL A 227 14.63 13.53 -10.49
CA VAL A 227 13.73 13.48 -11.65
C VAL A 227 13.38 14.89 -12.14
N ALA A 228 13.13 15.84 -11.23
CA ALA A 228 12.89 17.23 -11.61
C ALA A 228 14.12 17.87 -12.28
N ALA A 229 15.33 17.56 -11.81
CA ALA A 229 16.57 18.01 -12.43
C ALA A 229 16.74 17.44 -13.85
N LEU A 230 16.53 16.13 -14.03
CA LEU A 230 16.55 15.49 -15.35
C LEU A 230 15.51 16.09 -16.31
N ARG A 231 14.28 16.31 -15.82
CA ARG A 231 13.21 16.95 -16.60
C ARG A 231 13.58 18.38 -17.01
N THR A 232 14.17 19.15 -16.11
CA THR A 232 14.59 20.52 -16.41
C THR A 232 15.75 20.55 -17.41
N LEU A 233 16.66 19.58 -17.37
CA LEU A 233 17.72 19.43 -18.38
C LEU A 233 17.15 19.09 -19.76
N ALA A 234 16.17 18.22 -19.84
CA ALA A 234 15.53 17.81 -21.10
C ALA A 234 14.51 18.84 -21.61
N PHE A 235 13.77 19.46 -20.70
CA PHE A 235 12.69 20.41 -20.96
C PHE A 235 12.88 21.67 -20.11
N PRO A 236 13.75 22.60 -20.50
CA PRO A 236 14.12 23.76 -19.70
C PRO A 236 12.94 24.65 -19.29
N ASP A 237 11.84 24.64 -20.00
CA ASP A 237 10.64 25.45 -19.74
C ASP A 237 9.57 24.72 -18.90
N ASP A 238 9.86 23.54 -18.37
CA ASP A 238 8.97 22.80 -17.46
C ASP A 238 8.89 23.50 -16.09
N LEU A 239 7.88 24.35 -15.93
CA LEU A 239 7.67 25.12 -14.68
C LEU A 239 7.41 24.24 -13.47
N GLN A 240 6.81 23.04 -13.64
CA GLN A 240 6.56 22.12 -12.54
C GLN A 240 7.88 21.52 -12.02
N ALA A 241 8.75 21.09 -12.94
CA ALA A 241 10.07 20.59 -12.59
C ALA A 241 10.91 21.68 -11.91
N ARG A 242 10.90 22.89 -12.44
CA ARG A 242 11.57 24.05 -11.82
C ARG A 242 11.02 24.38 -10.44
N ALA A 243 9.70 24.31 -10.22
CA ALA A 243 9.09 24.53 -8.92
C ALA A 243 9.59 23.51 -7.89
N THR A 244 9.65 22.24 -8.27
CA THR A 244 10.18 21.18 -7.38
C THR A 244 11.64 21.43 -7.00
N LEU A 245 12.48 21.89 -7.96
CA LEU A 245 13.86 22.25 -7.68
C LEU A 245 13.96 23.50 -6.81
N ALA A 246 13.12 24.51 -7.05
CA ALA A 246 13.09 25.74 -6.25
C ALA A 246 12.63 25.45 -4.78
N ASP A 247 11.69 24.54 -4.57
CA ASP A 247 11.31 24.06 -3.24
C ASP A 247 12.50 23.41 -2.50
N TYR A 248 13.29 22.62 -3.23
CA TYR A 248 14.50 22.03 -2.68
C TYR A 248 15.57 23.09 -2.34
N LEU A 249 15.77 24.06 -3.21
CA LEU A 249 16.70 25.18 -2.95
C LEU A 249 16.29 25.99 -1.73
N GLU A 250 14.99 26.27 -1.56
CA GLU A 250 14.45 26.97 -0.40
C GLU A 250 14.74 26.24 0.92
N GLU A 251 14.50 24.95 0.96
CA GLU A 251 14.80 24.13 2.15
C GLU A 251 16.28 24.08 2.51
N LYS A 252 17.14 24.16 1.50
CA LYS A 252 18.58 24.24 1.72
C LYS A 252 19.08 25.66 2.03
N GLY A 253 18.15 26.63 2.18
CA GLY A 253 18.48 27.99 2.55
C GLY A 253 19.12 28.81 1.42
N ALA A 254 18.86 28.47 0.16
CA ALA A 254 19.43 29.17 -0.97
C ALA A 254 18.86 30.56 -1.21
N PHE A 255 17.69 30.87 -0.63
CA PHE A 255 16.97 32.13 -0.81
C PHE A 255 17.16 33.09 0.36
N SER A 256 17.02 34.41 0.03
CA SER A 256 17.13 35.47 1.02
C SER A 256 16.02 35.40 2.06
N ALA A 257 16.36 35.67 3.33
CA ALA A 257 15.40 35.69 4.41
C ALA A 257 14.34 36.84 4.35
N GLN A 258 14.51 37.82 3.45
CA GLN A 258 13.60 38.99 3.39
C GLN A 258 12.29 38.67 2.65
N ASP A 259 12.32 37.99 1.52
CA ASP A 259 11.14 37.52 0.79
C ASP A 259 11.47 36.26 -0.04
N PRO A 260 11.50 35.09 0.60
CA PRO A 260 11.83 33.84 -0.09
C PRO A 260 10.83 33.47 -1.18
N TYR A 261 9.55 33.83 -0.98
CA TYR A 261 8.48 33.49 -1.92
C TYR A 261 8.62 34.30 -3.24
N ALA A 262 8.87 35.60 -3.17
CA ALA A 262 9.06 36.43 -4.35
C ALA A 262 10.33 36.01 -5.14
N GLU A 263 11.41 35.69 -4.42
CA GLU A 263 12.67 35.24 -5.03
C GLU A 263 12.48 33.89 -5.73
N LYS A 264 11.82 32.94 -5.08
CA LYS A 264 11.47 31.63 -5.62
C LYS A 264 10.61 31.75 -6.88
N SER A 265 9.52 32.54 -6.83
CA SER A 265 8.64 32.77 -7.97
C SER A 265 9.40 33.37 -9.17
N ARG A 266 10.27 34.32 -8.92
CA ARG A 266 11.13 34.94 -9.95
C ARG A 266 12.07 33.95 -10.60
N ILE A 267 12.68 33.05 -9.81
CA ILE A 267 13.59 32.03 -10.34
C ILE A 267 12.84 31.01 -11.18
N ILE A 268 11.68 30.52 -10.73
CA ILE A 268 10.87 29.55 -11.49
C ILE A 268 10.49 30.10 -12.88
N THR A 269 10.11 31.37 -12.95
CA THR A 269 9.64 32.02 -14.20
C THR A 269 10.76 32.68 -15.03
N SER A 270 12.01 32.61 -14.56
CA SER A 270 13.16 33.21 -15.25
C SER A 270 13.49 32.48 -16.56
N PRO A 271 14.23 33.11 -17.52
CA PRO A 271 14.77 32.40 -18.65
C PRO A 271 15.60 31.19 -18.24
N ALA A 272 15.62 30.13 -19.06
CA ALA A 272 16.30 28.88 -18.75
C ALA A 272 17.77 29.05 -18.30
N ALA A 273 18.50 29.92 -18.99
CA ALA A 273 19.91 30.22 -18.66
C ALA A 273 20.06 30.78 -17.23
N ALA A 274 19.17 31.69 -16.82
CA ALA A 274 19.21 32.27 -15.47
C ALA A 274 18.80 31.24 -14.40
N PHE A 275 17.88 30.31 -14.71
CA PHE A 275 17.52 29.22 -13.82
C PHE A 275 18.69 28.27 -13.59
N PHE A 276 19.38 27.85 -14.64
CA PHE A 276 20.58 27.01 -14.53
C PHE A 276 21.70 27.69 -13.77
N GLU A 277 21.94 28.99 -14.04
CA GLU A 277 22.94 29.77 -13.28
C GLU A 277 22.65 29.79 -11.77
N ALA A 278 21.39 29.89 -11.38
CA ALA A 278 20.99 29.81 -9.98
C ALA A 278 21.30 28.42 -9.36
N LEU A 279 21.02 27.32 -10.09
CA LEU A 279 21.36 25.96 -9.66
C LEU A 279 22.87 25.75 -9.56
N GLU A 280 23.64 26.22 -10.51
CA GLU A 280 25.10 26.13 -10.52
C GLU A 280 25.72 26.89 -9.33
N LYS A 281 25.22 28.08 -9.07
CA LYS A 281 25.62 28.89 -7.92
C LYS A 281 25.33 28.18 -6.60
N PHE A 282 24.13 27.60 -6.49
CA PHE A 282 23.75 26.84 -5.30
C PHE A 282 24.68 25.64 -5.07
N SER A 283 25.01 24.90 -6.11
CA SER A 283 25.90 23.75 -6.04
C SER A 283 27.36 24.11 -5.79
N ALA A 284 27.68 25.38 -5.66
CA ALA A 284 29.05 25.90 -5.60
C ALA A 284 29.96 25.40 -6.74
N GLY A 285 29.37 25.25 -7.93
CA GLY A 285 30.05 24.78 -9.13
C GLY A 285 30.27 23.27 -9.22
N LYS A 286 29.68 22.49 -8.32
CA LYS A 286 29.72 21.03 -8.40
C LYS A 286 28.77 20.47 -9.45
N PHE A 287 27.81 21.25 -9.91
CA PHE A 287 26.88 20.93 -10.98
C PHE A 287 27.00 22.01 -12.05
N LEU A 288 27.26 21.62 -13.29
CA LEU A 288 27.23 22.47 -14.50
C LEU A 288 26.26 21.85 -15.49
N HIS A 289 25.19 22.56 -15.86
CA HIS A 289 24.14 22.03 -16.73
C HIS A 289 24.66 21.56 -18.08
N ARG A 290 25.67 22.25 -18.64
CA ARG A 290 26.30 21.89 -19.94
C ARG A 290 27.04 20.56 -19.89
N GLU A 291 27.69 20.25 -18.77
CA GLU A 291 28.35 18.96 -18.55
C GLU A 291 27.31 17.87 -18.40
N ALA A 292 26.30 18.07 -17.54
CA ALA A 292 25.22 17.12 -17.32
C ALA A 292 24.50 16.71 -18.62
N GLN A 293 24.31 17.66 -19.57
CA GLN A 293 23.67 17.39 -20.86
C GLN A 293 24.50 16.51 -21.81
N GLN A 294 25.80 16.36 -21.57
CA GLN A 294 26.69 15.54 -22.40
C GLN A 294 26.91 14.13 -21.85
N LEU A 295 26.49 13.87 -20.63
CA LEU A 295 26.68 12.58 -19.98
C LEU A 295 25.61 11.57 -20.44
N PRO A 296 25.94 10.27 -20.53
CA PRO A 296 24.97 9.20 -20.60
C PRO A 296 24.03 9.23 -19.39
N LEU A 297 22.84 8.62 -19.50
CA LEU A 297 21.79 8.74 -18.48
C LEU A 297 22.27 8.35 -17.08
N TYR A 298 22.94 7.21 -16.94
CA TYR A 298 23.44 6.74 -15.63
C TYR A 298 24.42 7.74 -15.01
N GLU A 299 25.41 8.16 -15.78
CA GLU A 299 26.45 9.12 -15.33
C GLU A 299 25.83 10.49 -15.04
N CYS A 300 24.83 10.92 -15.82
CA CYS A 300 24.09 12.14 -15.57
C CYS A 300 23.33 12.09 -14.24
N VAL A 301 22.67 10.96 -13.92
CA VAL A 301 21.96 10.75 -12.66
C VAL A 301 22.92 10.81 -11.47
N GLU A 302 24.06 10.15 -11.55
CA GLU A 302 25.09 10.17 -10.50
C GLU A 302 25.68 11.58 -10.31
N TYR A 303 25.97 12.25 -11.41
CA TYR A 303 26.49 13.62 -11.43
C TYR A 303 25.51 14.60 -10.77
N LEU A 304 24.22 14.52 -11.11
CA LEU A 304 23.17 15.33 -10.52
C LEU A 304 22.99 15.04 -9.03
N ALA A 305 22.97 13.77 -8.64
CA ALA A 305 22.83 13.37 -7.24
C ALA A 305 23.97 13.93 -6.36
N SER A 306 25.19 13.88 -6.88
CA SER A 306 26.38 14.44 -6.21
C SER A 306 26.37 15.97 -6.23
N GLY A 307 26.14 16.58 -7.38
CA GLY A 307 26.17 18.03 -7.58
C GLY A 307 25.14 18.77 -6.76
N LEU A 308 23.94 18.21 -6.64
CA LEU A 308 22.87 18.75 -5.83
C LEU A 308 22.91 18.29 -4.35
N SER A 309 23.92 17.53 -3.96
CA SER A 309 24.08 17.02 -2.57
C SER A 309 22.85 16.25 -2.07
N LEU A 310 22.33 15.35 -2.93
CA LEU A 310 21.16 14.54 -2.60
C LEU A 310 21.50 13.32 -1.74
N TRP A 311 22.75 12.91 -1.68
CA TRP A 311 23.23 11.86 -0.79
C TRP A 311 23.16 12.34 0.66
N GLY A 312 22.37 11.63 1.49
CA GLY A 312 22.30 11.87 2.93
C GLY A 312 23.56 11.42 3.69
N GLN A 313 23.52 11.42 5.03
CA GLN A 313 24.61 10.92 5.88
C GLN A 313 24.79 9.38 5.83
N GLY A 314 24.17 8.68 4.87
CA GLY A 314 24.27 7.24 4.63
C GLY A 314 23.90 6.90 3.20
N GLN A 315 24.03 5.61 2.81
CA GLN A 315 23.54 5.16 1.51
C GLN A 315 22.01 5.31 1.45
N ASP A 316 21.52 6.20 0.58
CA ASP A 316 20.09 6.31 0.31
C ASP A 316 19.68 5.15 -0.61
N ALA A 317 18.93 4.19 -0.06
CA ALA A 317 18.49 3.01 -0.79
C ALA A 317 17.63 3.36 -2.02
N TYR A 318 16.89 4.47 -1.99
CA TYR A 318 16.07 4.91 -3.12
C TYR A 318 16.89 5.53 -4.24
N LEU A 319 17.90 6.33 -3.90
CA LEU A 319 18.84 6.86 -4.91
C LEU A 319 19.63 5.72 -5.55
N THR A 320 20.06 4.72 -4.76
CA THR A 320 20.74 3.54 -5.28
C THR A 320 19.82 2.75 -6.22
N ALA A 321 18.57 2.50 -5.82
CA ALA A 321 17.60 1.81 -6.66
C ALA A 321 17.24 2.60 -7.94
N PHE A 322 17.22 3.94 -7.88
CA PHE A 322 17.01 4.79 -9.05
C PHE A 322 18.21 4.75 -10.01
N LEU A 323 19.44 4.72 -9.49
CA LEU A 323 20.66 4.52 -10.29
C LEU A 323 20.65 3.16 -10.98
N ASP A 324 20.30 2.08 -10.27
CA ASP A 324 20.17 0.74 -10.85
C ASP A 324 19.12 0.71 -11.97
N LEU A 325 18.00 1.43 -11.78
CA LEU A 325 16.98 1.58 -12.82
C LEU A 325 17.53 2.34 -14.03
N ALA A 326 18.22 3.47 -13.82
CA ALA A 326 18.82 4.25 -14.89
C ALA A 326 19.85 3.42 -15.68
N GLY A 327 20.61 2.55 -15.01
CA GLY A 327 21.55 1.63 -15.63
C GLY A 327 20.93 0.58 -16.57
N GLN A 328 19.62 0.31 -16.47
CA GLN A 328 18.91 -0.61 -17.37
C GLN A 328 18.56 0.02 -18.73
N PHE A 329 18.70 1.33 -18.86
CA PHE A 329 18.40 2.11 -20.09
C PHE A 329 19.66 2.54 -20.85
N VAL A 330 20.80 1.96 -20.54
CA VAL A 330 22.10 2.22 -21.22
C VAL A 330 22.33 1.21 -22.33
#